data_7408b45ea4a2c6f14a7e615ea1e74feb
#
_entry.id   7408b45ea4a2c6f14a7e615ea1e74feb
#
_cell.length_a   1.000
_cell.length_b   1.000
_cell.length_c   1.000
_cell.angle_alpha   90.00
_cell.angle_beta   90.00
_cell.angle_gamma   90.00
#
_symmetry.space_group_name_H-M   'P 1'
#
loop_
_entity.id
_entity.type
_entity.pdbx_description
1 polymer ?
#
loop_
_entity_poly.entity_id
_entity_poly.type
_entity_poly.pdbx_seq_one_letter_code
_entity_poly.pdbx_strand_id
1 'polypeptide(L)'
;KSLFFTTGDATAFCSYVLPELGSRVTIEDPERLLLNQIPLEPVVQFYLDAPTRETVRAHLEFLYGEDRVTPEEPGPAGLLRDARAEQRAGRLLGRYLEPGPDTMGNGLAAHYDAYEEDEVYRFLDEGIPALLAEGEVYLTDAFRSMQAAPPKISVGVSVHGSVLDLEVDTGEFPVGELKALLRSLHQKKRYHRLRDGRLLRLDDSLEVLDELNETLELSGAKLGQAHARLPLYR
;
A
#
# COMPACT_ATOMS: atom_id res chain seq x y z
N LYS A 1 -29.42 5.47 40.55
CA LYS A 1 -30.03 4.69 39.45
C LYS A 1 -29.07 3.61 39.10
N SER A 2 -29.51 2.35 39.21
CA SER A 2 -28.69 1.20 38.77
C SER A 2 -28.99 0.89 37.31
N LEU A 3 -27.95 0.54 36.54
CA LEU A 3 -28.06 0.05 35.18
C LEU A 3 -27.83 -1.47 35.24
N PHE A 4 -28.65 -2.21 34.55
CA PHE A 4 -28.52 -3.65 34.44
C PHE A 4 -28.14 -3.96 32.97
N PHE A 5 -27.13 -4.80 32.80
CA PHE A 5 -26.66 -5.24 31.50
C PHE A 5 -26.93 -6.73 31.33
N THR A 6 -27.36 -7.14 30.16
CA THR A 6 -27.26 -8.55 29.74
C THR A 6 -25.78 -8.87 29.47
N THR A 7 -25.43 -10.15 29.31
CA THR A 7 -24.05 -10.57 29.00
C THR A 7 -23.56 -9.91 27.70
N GLY A 8 -24.43 -9.82 26.68
CA GLY A 8 -24.10 -9.14 25.42
C GLY A 8 -23.92 -7.64 25.58
N ASP A 9 -24.78 -6.98 26.39
CA ASP A 9 -24.65 -5.55 26.67
C ASP A 9 -23.39 -5.25 27.47
N ALA A 10 -22.97 -6.13 28.39
CA ALA A 10 -21.75 -5.98 29.17
C ALA A 10 -20.51 -5.99 28.27
N THR A 11 -20.46 -6.93 27.31
CA THR A 11 -19.36 -7.00 26.32
C THR A 11 -19.31 -5.72 25.46
N ALA A 12 -20.46 -5.27 24.93
CA ALA A 12 -20.56 -4.04 24.15
C ALA A 12 -20.15 -2.81 24.99
N PHE A 13 -20.59 -2.75 26.25
CA PHE A 13 -20.18 -1.68 27.16
C PHE A 13 -18.67 -1.66 27.39
N CYS A 14 -18.06 -2.81 27.65
CA CYS A 14 -16.61 -2.93 27.87
C CYS A 14 -15.82 -2.61 26.60
N SER A 15 -16.32 -2.98 25.42
CA SER A 15 -15.62 -2.75 24.15
C SER A 15 -15.73 -1.32 23.64
N TYR A 16 -16.89 -0.65 23.84
CA TYR A 16 -17.16 0.67 23.23
C TYR A 16 -17.24 1.81 24.24
N VAL A 17 -17.83 1.58 25.40
CA VAL A 17 -18.12 2.67 26.34
C VAL A 17 -17.00 2.82 27.36
N LEU A 18 -16.54 1.73 27.93
CA LEU A 18 -15.54 1.72 28.98
C LEU A 18 -14.23 2.43 28.58
N PRO A 19 -13.65 2.17 27.39
CA PRO A 19 -12.46 2.87 26.95
C PRO A 19 -12.65 4.37 26.75
N GLU A 20 -13.88 4.83 26.36
CA GLU A 20 -14.19 6.26 26.26
C GLU A 20 -14.30 6.96 27.61
N LEU A 21 -14.77 6.26 28.61
CA LEU A 21 -14.83 6.78 29.97
C LEU A 21 -13.42 6.93 30.56
N GLY A 22 -12.54 5.96 30.27
CA GLY A 22 -11.11 6.00 30.58
C GLY A 22 -10.82 6.53 31.97
N SER A 23 -9.91 7.51 32.05
CA SER A 23 -9.49 8.14 33.31
C SER A 23 -10.54 9.08 33.94
N ARG A 24 -11.71 9.30 33.30
CA ARG A 24 -12.76 10.21 33.79
C ARG A 24 -13.65 9.56 34.85
N VAL A 25 -13.59 8.24 34.99
CA VAL A 25 -14.40 7.51 35.98
C VAL A 25 -13.50 6.53 36.72
N THR A 26 -13.78 6.38 38.02
CA THR A 26 -13.18 5.32 38.83
C THR A 26 -14.12 4.11 38.78
N ILE A 27 -13.61 2.97 38.36
CA ILE A 27 -14.36 1.74 38.24
C ILE A 27 -14.07 0.91 39.49
N GLU A 28 -15.10 0.63 40.26
CA GLU A 28 -15.04 -0.32 41.36
C GLU A 28 -15.57 -1.67 40.88
N ASP A 29 -14.66 -2.61 40.66
CA ASP A 29 -14.97 -4.00 40.23
C ASP A 29 -14.37 -5.01 41.21
N PRO A 30 -14.97 -5.10 42.44
CA PRO A 30 -14.44 -5.94 43.53
C PRO A 30 -14.39 -7.44 43.17
N GLU A 31 -15.27 -7.88 42.29
CA GLU A 31 -15.35 -9.28 41.84
C GLU A 31 -14.61 -9.51 40.51
N ARG A 32 -13.98 -8.47 39.97
CA ARG A 32 -13.28 -8.49 38.66
C ARG A 32 -14.13 -8.96 37.49
N LEU A 33 -15.44 -8.81 37.59
CA LEU A 33 -16.38 -9.22 36.56
C LEU A 33 -16.22 -8.42 35.26
N LEU A 34 -15.95 -7.13 35.38
CA LEU A 34 -15.72 -6.25 34.23
C LEU A 34 -14.35 -6.47 33.62
N LEU A 35 -13.33 -6.74 34.41
CA LEU A 35 -11.97 -7.01 33.91
C LEU A 35 -11.96 -8.26 33.00
N ASN A 36 -12.78 -9.26 33.32
CA ASN A 36 -12.93 -10.46 32.50
C ASN A 36 -13.75 -10.21 31.21
N GLN A 37 -14.34 -9.01 31.06
CA GLN A 37 -15.12 -8.58 29.89
C GLN A 37 -14.36 -7.55 29.03
N ILE A 38 -13.14 -7.17 29.40
CA ILE A 38 -12.31 -6.31 28.58
C ILE A 38 -11.68 -7.14 27.48
N PRO A 39 -11.94 -6.80 26.20
CA PRO A 39 -11.31 -7.50 25.09
C PRO A 39 -9.78 -7.39 25.16
N LEU A 40 -9.09 -8.43 24.78
CA LEU A 40 -7.66 -8.34 24.50
C LEU A 40 -7.44 -7.45 23.28
N GLU A 41 -6.38 -6.68 23.31
CA GLU A 41 -5.96 -5.92 22.12
C GLU A 41 -5.38 -6.91 21.09
N PRO A 42 -5.91 -6.94 19.85
CA PRO A 42 -5.40 -7.86 18.83
C PRO A 42 -4.14 -7.32 18.18
N VAL A 43 -3.28 -8.23 17.74
CA VAL A 43 -2.30 -7.89 16.69
C VAL A 43 -3.03 -7.85 15.36
N VAL A 44 -3.06 -6.69 14.72
CA VAL A 44 -3.68 -6.51 13.41
C VAL A 44 -2.71 -6.99 12.32
N GLN A 45 -3.18 -7.87 11.45
CA GLN A 45 -2.41 -8.42 10.35
C GLN A 45 -3.08 -8.06 9.02
N PHE A 46 -2.35 -7.38 8.15
CA PHE A 46 -2.79 -6.99 6.81
C PHE A 46 -2.13 -7.90 5.78
N TYR A 47 -2.93 -8.62 5.02
CA TYR A 47 -2.46 -9.47 3.93
C TYR A 47 -2.73 -8.80 2.60
N LEU A 48 -1.68 -8.45 1.88
CA LEU A 48 -1.76 -7.79 0.58
C LEU A 48 -1.49 -8.76 -0.55
N ASP A 49 -2.40 -8.77 -1.52
CA ASP A 49 -2.35 -9.60 -2.71
C ASP A 49 -2.57 -8.77 -3.98
N ALA A 50 -2.19 -9.32 -5.13
CA ALA A 50 -2.45 -8.78 -6.46
C ALA A 50 -3.15 -9.85 -7.30
N PRO A 51 -4.49 -9.98 -7.20
CA PRO A 51 -5.24 -10.98 -7.96
C PRO A 51 -5.05 -10.85 -9.47
N THR A 52 -4.82 -9.62 -9.93
CA THR A 52 -4.41 -9.28 -11.29
C THR A 52 -3.25 -8.30 -11.25
N ARG A 53 -2.67 -7.97 -12.41
CA ARG A 53 -1.61 -6.96 -12.49
C ARG A 53 -2.09 -5.52 -12.30
N GLU A 54 -3.40 -5.33 -12.25
CA GLU A 54 -4.05 -4.01 -12.14
C GLU A 54 -4.78 -3.83 -10.83
N THR A 55 -5.00 -4.92 -10.07
CA THR A 55 -5.79 -4.91 -8.85
C THR A 55 -4.91 -5.21 -7.64
N VAL A 56 -5.03 -4.36 -6.63
CA VAL A 56 -4.53 -4.64 -5.28
C VAL A 56 -5.69 -5.09 -4.42
N ARG A 57 -5.48 -6.13 -3.62
CA ARG A 57 -6.43 -6.64 -2.64
C ARG A 57 -5.80 -6.72 -1.27
N ALA A 58 -6.54 -6.30 -0.25
CA ALA A 58 -6.14 -6.44 1.14
C ALA A 58 -7.17 -7.24 1.93
N HIS A 59 -6.70 -8.14 2.77
CA HIS A 59 -7.50 -8.87 3.77
C HIS A 59 -7.02 -8.52 5.17
N LEU A 60 -7.92 -8.63 6.14
CA LEU A 60 -7.64 -8.43 7.56
C LEU A 60 -7.64 -9.76 8.29
N GLU A 61 -6.68 -9.94 9.16
CA GLU A 61 -6.71 -10.96 10.21
C GLU A 61 -6.36 -10.30 11.55
N PHE A 62 -6.93 -10.84 12.63
CA PHE A 62 -6.72 -10.35 13.98
C PHE A 62 -6.23 -11.50 14.86
N LEU A 63 -5.10 -11.32 15.50
CA LEU A 63 -4.51 -12.32 16.37
C LEU A 63 -4.74 -11.93 17.85
N TYR A 64 -5.56 -12.71 18.54
CA TYR A 64 -5.87 -12.58 19.97
C TYR A 64 -5.14 -13.66 20.78
N GLY A 65 -3.91 -13.38 21.18
CA GLY A 65 -3.06 -14.42 21.78
C GLY A 65 -2.71 -15.50 20.76
N GLU A 66 -3.27 -16.71 20.91
CA GLU A 66 -3.08 -17.83 19.96
C GLU A 66 -4.23 -17.95 18.95
N ASP A 67 -5.36 -17.26 19.20
CA ASP A 67 -6.54 -17.32 18.35
C ASP A 67 -6.45 -16.32 17.19
N ARG A 68 -6.60 -16.84 15.97
CA ARG A 68 -6.64 -16.04 14.74
C ARG A 68 -8.08 -15.99 14.24
N VAL A 69 -8.54 -14.79 13.92
CA VAL A 69 -9.90 -14.55 13.42
C VAL A 69 -9.89 -13.61 12.22
N THR A 70 -10.82 -13.81 11.30
CA THR A 70 -11.06 -12.92 10.15
C THR A 70 -12.37 -12.14 10.35
N PRO A 71 -12.65 -11.12 9.52
CA PRO A 71 -13.94 -10.45 9.53
C PRO A 71 -15.14 -11.37 9.28
N GLU A 72 -14.95 -12.47 8.53
CA GLU A 72 -16.01 -13.43 8.19
C GLU A 72 -16.31 -14.45 9.31
N GLU A 73 -15.46 -14.54 10.31
CA GLU A 73 -15.56 -15.57 11.33
C GLU A 73 -15.97 -14.99 12.68
N PRO A 74 -16.91 -15.61 13.40
CA PRO A 74 -17.28 -15.14 14.73
C PRO A 74 -16.18 -15.33 15.77
N GLY A 75 -15.18 -16.17 15.46
CA GLY A 75 -14.12 -16.57 16.37
C GLY A 75 -14.50 -17.71 17.33
N PRO A 76 -13.55 -18.21 18.14
CA PRO A 76 -13.78 -19.24 19.13
C PRO A 76 -14.81 -18.83 20.19
N ALA A 77 -15.54 -19.80 20.73
CA ALA A 77 -16.49 -19.54 21.81
C ALA A 77 -15.79 -18.95 23.04
N GLY A 78 -16.28 -17.78 23.49
CA GLY A 78 -15.71 -17.07 24.64
C GLY A 78 -14.61 -16.06 24.30
N LEU A 79 -14.19 -15.95 23.05
CA LEU A 79 -13.30 -14.90 22.59
C LEU A 79 -14.01 -13.53 22.64
N LEU A 80 -13.45 -12.59 23.40
CA LEU A 80 -13.90 -11.22 23.45
C LEU A 80 -13.08 -10.41 22.45
N ARG A 81 -13.71 -10.07 21.32
CA ARG A 81 -13.07 -9.29 20.24
C ARG A 81 -13.10 -7.81 20.56
N ASP A 82 -12.01 -7.10 20.28
CA ASP A 82 -11.96 -5.63 20.31
C ASP A 82 -12.50 -5.04 19.00
N ALA A 83 -13.82 -4.90 18.94
CA ALA A 83 -14.50 -4.34 17.78
C ALA A 83 -14.00 -2.94 17.37
N ARG A 84 -13.42 -2.16 18.31
CA ARG A 84 -12.85 -0.84 18.00
C ARG A 84 -11.52 -0.96 17.26
N ALA A 85 -10.63 -1.81 17.75
CA ALA A 85 -9.34 -2.06 17.08
C ALA A 85 -9.59 -2.59 15.67
N GLU A 86 -10.49 -3.57 15.54
CA GLU A 86 -10.87 -4.15 14.26
C GLU A 86 -11.46 -3.11 13.29
N GLN A 87 -12.42 -2.30 13.75
CA GLN A 87 -12.99 -1.23 12.93
C GLN A 87 -12.00 -0.12 12.60
N ARG A 88 -11.02 0.15 13.47
CA ARG A 88 -9.92 1.09 13.15
C ARG A 88 -9.12 0.58 11.96
N ALA A 89 -8.74 -0.70 11.98
CA ALA A 89 -8.01 -1.34 10.88
C ALA A 89 -8.82 -1.32 9.58
N GLY A 90 -10.10 -1.68 9.63
CA GLY A 90 -10.99 -1.62 8.47
C GLY A 90 -11.15 -0.20 7.91
N ARG A 91 -11.32 0.81 8.78
CA ARG A 91 -11.36 2.21 8.35
C ARG A 91 -10.05 2.70 7.77
N LEU A 92 -8.90 2.19 8.26
CA LEU A 92 -7.61 2.53 7.71
C LEU A 92 -7.49 2.02 6.27
N LEU A 93 -7.84 0.76 6.01
CA LEU A 93 -7.89 0.22 4.65
C LEU A 93 -8.87 0.99 3.75
N GLY A 94 -10.07 1.29 4.25
CA GLY A 94 -11.10 2.04 3.52
C GLY A 94 -10.75 3.49 3.16
N ARG A 95 -9.60 4.03 3.62
CA ARG A 95 -9.08 5.32 3.15
C ARG A 95 -8.40 5.23 1.80
N TYR A 96 -7.90 4.05 1.46
CA TYR A 96 -7.05 3.81 0.30
C TYR A 96 -7.65 2.83 -0.69
N LEU A 97 -8.48 1.91 -0.22
CA LEU A 97 -9.06 0.81 -0.98
C LEU A 97 -10.58 0.82 -0.82
N GLU A 98 -11.28 0.37 -1.83
CA GLU A 98 -12.73 0.20 -1.78
C GLU A 98 -13.10 -1.04 -0.96
N PRO A 99 -13.99 -0.93 0.04
CA PRO A 99 -14.42 -2.09 0.82
C PRO A 99 -15.31 -2.99 -0.02
N GLY A 100 -15.04 -4.28 0.02
CA GLY A 100 -15.93 -5.32 -0.47
C GLY A 100 -17.19 -5.45 0.41
N PRO A 101 -18.00 -6.49 0.22
CA PRO A 101 -19.20 -6.71 1.02
C PRO A 101 -18.87 -6.90 2.49
N ASP A 102 -19.68 -6.27 3.36
CA ASP A 102 -19.64 -6.52 4.80
C ASP A 102 -20.30 -7.86 5.10
N THR A 103 -19.52 -8.81 5.60
CA THR A 103 -19.96 -10.18 5.81
C THR A 103 -20.66 -10.43 7.14
N MET A 104 -20.37 -9.62 8.16
CA MET A 104 -20.84 -9.83 9.54
C MET A 104 -21.77 -8.73 10.05
N GLY A 105 -22.04 -7.68 9.27
CA GLY A 105 -22.83 -6.53 9.70
C GLY A 105 -22.15 -5.71 10.80
N ASN A 106 -20.82 -5.84 10.94
CA ASN A 106 -20.00 -5.13 11.93
C ASN A 106 -19.20 -3.96 11.32
N GLY A 107 -19.44 -3.66 10.04
CA GLY A 107 -18.74 -2.62 9.30
C GLY A 107 -17.35 -3.03 8.81
N LEU A 108 -17.02 -4.32 8.86
CA LEU A 108 -15.79 -4.90 8.32
C LEU A 108 -16.08 -5.60 7.01
N ALA A 109 -15.34 -5.25 5.96
CA ALA A 109 -15.44 -5.91 4.67
C ALA A 109 -14.64 -7.22 4.66
N ALA A 110 -15.08 -8.17 3.85
CA ALA A 110 -14.35 -9.41 3.61
C ALA A 110 -12.98 -9.15 2.98
N HIS A 111 -12.89 -8.13 2.12
CA HIS A 111 -11.66 -7.67 1.50
C HIS A 111 -11.80 -6.20 1.10
N TYR A 112 -10.67 -5.59 0.77
CA TYR A 112 -10.58 -4.21 0.29
C TYR A 112 -9.78 -4.22 -1.00
N ASP A 113 -10.30 -3.60 -2.06
CA ASP A 113 -9.70 -3.62 -3.39
C ASP A 113 -9.38 -2.20 -3.91
N ALA A 114 -8.34 -2.07 -4.73
CA ALA A 114 -8.12 -0.92 -5.61
C ALA A 114 -8.01 -1.40 -7.05
N TYR A 115 -8.69 -0.71 -7.95
CA TYR A 115 -8.74 -1.01 -9.38
C TYR A 115 -8.18 0.14 -10.22
N GLU A 116 -8.37 1.38 -9.76
CA GLU A 116 -7.90 2.56 -10.45
C GLU A 116 -6.39 2.77 -10.22
N GLU A 117 -5.68 3.14 -11.27
CA GLU A 117 -4.22 3.27 -11.25
C GLU A 117 -3.75 4.27 -10.20
N ASP A 118 -4.42 5.41 -10.07
CA ASP A 118 -4.09 6.44 -9.08
C ASP A 118 -4.34 5.98 -7.64
N GLU A 119 -5.36 5.15 -7.41
CA GLU A 119 -5.64 4.55 -6.11
C GLU A 119 -4.56 3.55 -5.72
N VAL A 120 -4.17 2.68 -6.66
CA VAL A 120 -3.06 1.74 -6.46
C VAL A 120 -1.78 2.49 -6.10
N TYR A 121 -1.43 3.56 -6.83
CA TYR A 121 -0.23 4.35 -6.54
C TYR A 121 -0.31 5.02 -5.17
N ARG A 122 -1.44 5.62 -4.83
CA ARG A 122 -1.65 6.22 -3.51
C ARG A 122 -1.55 5.18 -2.40
N PHE A 123 -2.10 3.99 -2.60
CA PHE A 123 -2.00 2.90 -1.64
C PHE A 123 -0.54 2.44 -1.45
N LEU A 124 0.23 2.29 -2.53
CA LEU A 124 1.63 1.90 -2.45
C LEU A 124 2.49 2.94 -1.72
N ASP A 125 2.25 4.24 -1.97
CA ASP A 125 3.05 5.33 -1.40
C ASP A 125 2.65 5.70 0.04
N GLU A 126 1.36 5.72 0.34
CA GLU A 126 0.82 6.25 1.60
C GLU A 126 0.16 5.15 2.44
N GLY A 127 -0.55 4.24 1.77
CA GLY A 127 -1.32 3.19 2.43
C GLY A 127 -0.41 2.18 3.13
N ILE A 128 0.55 1.60 2.43
CA ILE A 128 1.45 0.59 3.02
C ILE A 128 2.21 1.15 4.24
N PRO A 129 2.83 2.34 4.20
CA PRO A 129 3.43 2.93 5.40
C PRO A 129 2.44 3.12 6.55
N ALA A 130 1.20 3.51 6.25
CA ALA A 130 0.16 3.66 7.27
C ALA A 130 -0.26 2.32 7.89
N LEU A 131 -0.34 1.25 7.08
CA LEU A 131 -0.61 -0.10 7.59
C LEU A 131 0.53 -0.61 8.48
N LEU A 132 1.79 -0.39 8.08
CA LEU A 132 2.97 -0.77 8.88
C LEU A 132 3.06 -0.04 10.22
N ALA A 133 2.47 1.14 10.34
CA ALA A 133 2.38 1.88 11.60
C ALA A 133 1.28 1.34 12.54
N GLU A 134 0.27 0.65 12.00
CA GLU A 134 -0.87 0.12 12.78
C GLU A 134 -0.71 -1.38 13.12
N GLY A 135 0.01 -2.15 12.29
CA GLY A 135 0.13 -3.59 12.48
C GLY A 135 1.17 -4.26 11.59
N GLU A 136 1.05 -5.57 11.45
CA GLU A 136 1.92 -6.37 10.62
C GLU A 136 1.41 -6.43 9.18
N VAL A 137 2.31 -6.33 8.20
CA VAL A 137 1.96 -6.37 6.77
C VAL A 137 2.63 -7.55 6.11
N TYR A 138 1.82 -8.41 5.51
CA TYR A 138 2.23 -9.60 4.77
C TYR A 138 1.92 -9.45 3.30
N LEU A 139 2.90 -9.75 2.46
CA LEU A 139 2.80 -9.60 1.01
C LEU A 139 2.86 -10.98 0.34
N THR A 140 1.92 -11.26 -0.56
CA THR A 140 2.02 -12.43 -1.43
C THR A 140 3.11 -12.24 -2.49
N ASP A 141 3.56 -13.33 -3.10
CA ASP A 141 4.52 -13.25 -4.20
C ASP A 141 3.92 -12.53 -5.43
N ALA A 142 2.61 -12.66 -5.65
CA ALA A 142 1.90 -11.93 -6.69
C ALA A 142 2.01 -10.42 -6.45
N PHE A 143 1.78 -9.94 -5.22
CA PHE A 143 1.91 -8.53 -4.87
C PHE A 143 3.35 -8.03 -5.02
N ARG A 144 4.35 -8.80 -4.54
CA ARG A 144 5.77 -8.45 -4.69
C ARG A 144 6.18 -8.36 -6.16
N SER A 145 5.68 -9.27 -7.00
CA SER A 145 5.99 -9.29 -8.43
C SER A 145 5.30 -8.18 -9.22
N MET A 146 4.31 -7.50 -8.65
CA MET A 146 3.65 -6.35 -9.28
C MET A 146 4.59 -5.15 -9.41
N GLN A 147 5.57 -5.02 -8.54
CA GLN A 147 6.57 -3.95 -8.61
C GLN A 147 7.80 -4.43 -9.38
N ALA A 148 8.23 -3.64 -10.36
CA ALA A 148 9.49 -3.86 -11.07
C ALA A 148 10.65 -3.27 -10.27
N ALA A 149 11.77 -3.96 -10.26
CA ALA A 149 13.01 -3.38 -9.74
C ALA A 149 13.45 -2.20 -10.61
N PRO A 150 14.07 -1.15 -10.03
CA PRO A 150 14.61 -0.03 -10.79
C PRO A 150 15.61 -0.54 -11.85
N PRO A 151 15.48 -0.09 -13.11
CA PRO A 151 16.40 -0.49 -14.15
C PRO A 151 17.79 0.13 -13.90
N LYS A 152 18.83 -0.65 -14.17
CA LYS A 152 20.19 -0.14 -14.20
C LYS A 152 20.45 0.49 -15.57
N ILE A 153 20.30 1.80 -15.66
CA ILE A 153 20.49 2.54 -16.91
C ILE A 153 21.72 3.40 -16.78
N SER A 154 22.55 3.39 -17.82
CA SER A 154 23.72 4.26 -17.93
C SER A 154 23.76 4.98 -19.28
N VAL A 155 24.32 6.18 -19.30
CA VAL A 155 24.46 6.99 -20.50
C VAL A 155 25.94 7.14 -20.83
N GLY A 156 26.33 6.58 -21.98
CA GLY A 156 27.64 6.78 -22.58
C GLY A 156 27.62 8.02 -23.47
N VAL A 157 28.69 8.81 -23.38
CA VAL A 157 28.88 10.03 -24.20
C VAL A 157 30.17 9.91 -24.96
N SER A 158 30.12 10.03 -26.29
CA SER A 158 31.30 10.09 -27.13
C SER A 158 31.26 11.28 -28.09
N VAL A 159 32.44 11.82 -28.44
CA VAL A 159 32.56 12.98 -29.32
C VAL A 159 33.25 12.56 -30.61
N HIS A 160 32.55 12.77 -31.73
CA HIS A 160 33.11 12.51 -33.06
C HIS A 160 33.02 13.79 -33.91
N GLY A 161 34.17 14.50 -34.02
CA GLY A 161 34.23 15.77 -34.72
C GLY A 161 33.37 16.84 -34.03
N SER A 162 32.34 17.32 -34.72
CA SER A 162 31.36 18.30 -34.20
C SER A 162 30.04 17.67 -33.72
N VAL A 163 30.01 16.36 -33.51
CA VAL A 163 28.80 15.61 -33.08
C VAL A 163 29.10 14.94 -31.75
N LEU A 164 28.16 15.08 -30.83
CA LEU A 164 28.09 14.32 -29.58
C LEU A 164 27.17 13.13 -29.83
N ASP A 165 27.68 11.94 -29.70
CA ASP A 165 26.90 10.70 -29.73
C ASP A 165 26.57 10.29 -28.29
N LEU A 166 25.28 10.17 -27.98
CA LEU A 166 24.75 9.63 -26.74
C LEU A 166 24.30 8.20 -26.96
N GLU A 167 24.77 7.31 -26.14
CA GLU A 167 24.37 5.90 -26.11
C GLU A 167 23.78 5.57 -24.74
N VAL A 168 22.56 5.02 -24.72
CA VAL A 168 21.86 4.63 -23.48
C VAL A 168 21.95 3.12 -23.35
N ASP A 169 22.71 2.65 -22.38
CA ASP A 169 22.69 1.25 -21.99
C ASP A 169 21.57 1.02 -20.99
N THR A 170 20.58 0.22 -21.37
CA THR A 170 19.40 -0.08 -20.57
C THR A 170 19.52 -1.40 -19.79
N GLY A 171 20.65 -2.11 -19.92
CA GLY A 171 20.83 -3.43 -19.33
C GLY A 171 19.69 -4.40 -19.73
N GLU A 172 19.00 -4.93 -18.75
CA GLU A 172 17.85 -5.83 -18.96
C GLU A 172 16.52 -5.10 -19.25
N PHE A 173 16.48 -3.77 -19.17
CA PHE A 173 15.26 -3.02 -19.41
C PHE A 173 14.93 -2.95 -20.91
N PRO A 174 13.67 -3.19 -21.32
CA PRO A 174 13.31 -3.21 -22.74
C PRO A 174 13.51 -1.85 -23.40
N VAL A 175 14.44 -1.73 -24.34
CA VAL A 175 14.73 -0.49 -25.08
C VAL A 175 13.45 0.11 -25.70
N GLY A 176 12.51 -0.74 -26.15
CA GLY A 176 11.24 -0.31 -26.73
C GLY A 176 10.31 0.44 -25.75
N GLU A 177 10.57 0.35 -24.45
CA GLU A 177 9.81 1.05 -23.40
C GLU A 177 10.48 2.34 -22.93
N LEU A 178 11.76 2.54 -23.28
CA LEU A 178 12.52 3.72 -22.83
C LEU A 178 11.82 5.06 -23.18
N LYS A 179 11.25 5.18 -24.37
CA LYS A 179 10.53 6.41 -24.77
C LYS A 179 9.27 6.66 -23.94
N ALA A 180 8.56 5.60 -23.57
CA ALA A 180 7.37 5.72 -22.72
C ALA A 180 7.77 6.07 -21.30
N LEU A 181 8.85 5.49 -20.80
CA LEU A 181 9.43 5.81 -19.49
C LEU A 181 9.85 7.28 -19.41
N LEU A 182 10.61 7.79 -20.38
CA LEU A 182 11.01 9.21 -20.45
C LEU A 182 9.81 10.16 -20.46
N ARG A 183 8.72 9.82 -21.17
CA ARG A 183 7.47 10.62 -21.11
C ARG A 183 6.85 10.64 -19.71
N SER A 184 6.86 9.50 -19.01
CA SER A 184 6.32 9.42 -17.66
C SER A 184 7.14 10.26 -16.68
N LEU A 185 8.47 10.27 -16.82
CA LEU A 185 9.38 11.14 -16.08
C LEU A 185 9.10 12.61 -16.36
N HIS A 186 9.02 12.99 -17.64
CA HIS A 186 8.69 14.37 -18.04
C HIS A 186 7.33 14.84 -17.47
N GLN A 187 6.33 13.94 -17.42
CA GLN A 187 5.03 14.21 -16.81
C GLN A 187 5.06 14.21 -15.28
N LYS A 188 6.22 14.00 -14.65
CA LYS A 188 6.42 13.90 -13.20
C LYS A 188 5.49 12.88 -12.53
N LYS A 189 5.22 11.78 -13.23
CA LYS A 189 4.49 10.66 -12.67
C LYS A 189 5.33 10.00 -11.58
N ARG A 190 4.68 9.42 -10.57
CA ARG A 190 5.36 8.66 -9.51
C ARG A 190 5.67 7.23 -9.92
N TYR A 191 4.88 6.68 -10.86
CA TYR A 191 5.02 5.32 -11.36
C TYR A 191 4.89 5.29 -12.88
N HIS A 192 5.52 4.30 -13.49
CA HIS A 192 5.38 3.95 -14.89
C HIS A 192 4.95 2.48 -14.99
N ARG A 193 3.85 2.21 -15.69
CA ARG A 193 3.40 0.85 -15.95
C ARG A 193 4.11 0.30 -17.18
N LEU A 194 4.85 -0.79 -16.98
CA LEU A 194 5.50 -1.51 -18.05
C LEU A 194 4.48 -2.28 -18.91
N ARG A 195 4.85 -2.68 -20.11
CA ARG A 195 3.99 -3.46 -21.01
C ARG A 195 3.57 -4.81 -20.45
N ASP A 196 4.39 -5.38 -19.57
CA ASP A 196 4.08 -6.63 -18.87
C ASP A 196 3.15 -6.42 -17.66
N GLY A 197 2.72 -5.17 -17.41
CA GLY A 197 1.81 -4.76 -16.34
C GLY A 197 2.47 -4.45 -15.02
N ARG A 198 3.79 -4.68 -14.86
CA ARG A 198 4.50 -4.33 -13.63
C ARG A 198 4.62 -2.81 -13.48
N LEU A 199 4.67 -2.37 -12.23
CA LEU A 199 4.80 -0.96 -11.87
C LEU A 199 6.25 -0.64 -11.54
N LEU A 200 6.83 0.30 -12.27
CA LEU A 200 8.15 0.85 -11.99
C LEU A 200 7.98 2.16 -11.23
N ARG A 201 8.54 2.25 -10.03
CA ARG A 201 8.58 3.50 -9.27
C ARG A 201 9.59 4.45 -9.91
N LEU A 202 9.14 5.70 -10.13
CA LEU A 202 9.95 6.77 -10.69
C LEU A 202 10.47 7.63 -9.53
N ASP A 203 11.62 7.27 -9.01
CA ASP A 203 12.30 7.94 -7.92
C ASP A 203 13.69 8.43 -8.37
N ASP A 204 14.47 8.97 -7.43
CA ASP A 204 15.79 9.52 -7.66
C ASP A 204 16.79 8.53 -8.31
N SER A 205 16.47 7.22 -8.30
CA SER A 205 17.31 6.22 -8.98
C SER A 205 17.32 6.38 -10.51
N LEU A 206 16.40 7.17 -11.05
CA LEU A 206 16.24 7.47 -12.47
C LEU A 206 16.67 8.89 -12.84
N GLU A 207 17.38 9.61 -11.96
CA GLU A 207 17.85 10.98 -12.16
C GLU A 207 18.65 11.13 -13.47
N VAL A 208 19.50 10.15 -13.78
CA VAL A 208 20.26 10.12 -15.04
C VAL A 208 19.36 10.16 -16.28
N LEU A 209 18.17 9.54 -16.20
CA LEU A 209 17.19 9.58 -17.30
C LEU A 209 16.45 10.90 -17.39
N ASP A 210 16.22 11.57 -16.27
CA ASP A 210 15.58 12.88 -16.25
C ASP A 210 16.54 13.93 -16.87
N GLU A 211 17.81 13.92 -16.49
CA GLU A 211 18.87 14.73 -17.11
C GLU A 211 19.03 14.46 -18.61
N LEU A 212 18.98 13.19 -19.01
CA LEU A 212 18.99 12.81 -20.42
C LEU A 212 17.81 13.39 -21.17
N ASN A 213 16.61 13.27 -20.61
CA ASN A 213 15.36 13.76 -21.21
C ASN A 213 15.41 15.28 -21.41
N GLU A 214 15.85 16.04 -20.39
CA GLU A 214 16.06 17.49 -20.48
C GLU A 214 17.06 17.85 -21.58
N THR A 215 18.18 17.14 -21.66
CA THR A 215 19.21 17.36 -22.69
C THR A 215 18.67 17.12 -24.10
N LEU A 216 17.87 16.05 -24.29
CA LEU A 216 17.24 15.75 -25.58
C LEU A 216 16.21 16.82 -25.99
N GLU A 217 15.44 17.32 -25.04
CA GLU A 217 14.44 18.37 -25.29
C GLU A 217 15.11 19.71 -25.66
N LEU A 218 16.09 20.14 -24.87
CA LEU A 218 16.83 21.38 -25.10
C LEU A 218 17.56 21.36 -26.46
N SER A 219 18.07 20.21 -26.86
CA SER A 219 18.78 20.04 -28.14
C SER A 219 17.86 19.85 -29.33
N GLY A 220 16.59 19.52 -29.12
CA GLY A 220 15.65 19.09 -30.16
C GLY A 220 16.02 17.74 -30.81
N ALA A 221 16.95 17.00 -30.19
CA ALA A 221 17.37 15.69 -30.68
C ALA A 221 16.31 14.63 -30.30
N LYS A 222 16.19 13.63 -31.17
CA LYS A 222 15.27 12.50 -30.94
C LYS A 222 16.08 11.28 -30.58
N LEU A 223 15.71 10.64 -29.45
CA LEU A 223 16.25 9.34 -29.11
C LEU A 223 15.77 8.31 -30.13
N GLY A 224 16.70 7.65 -30.80
CA GLY A 224 16.44 6.48 -31.63
C GLY A 224 16.08 5.25 -30.78
N GLN A 225 16.66 4.11 -31.14
CA GLN A 225 16.65 2.91 -30.28
C GLN A 225 17.88 2.99 -29.34
N ALA A 226 17.79 3.73 -28.24
CA ALA A 226 18.89 3.96 -27.29
C ALA A 226 20.08 4.82 -27.77
N HIS A 227 19.96 5.51 -28.90
CA HIS A 227 21.01 6.42 -29.39
C HIS A 227 20.44 7.79 -29.74
N ALA A 228 21.21 8.84 -29.48
CA ALA A 228 20.90 10.21 -29.91
C ALA A 228 22.17 10.93 -30.39
N ARG A 229 22.03 11.79 -31.38
CA ARG A 229 23.11 12.63 -31.92
C ARG A 229 22.81 14.10 -31.72
N LEU A 230 23.74 14.81 -31.12
CA LEU A 230 23.63 16.24 -30.83
C LEU A 230 24.77 17.00 -31.51
N PRO A 231 24.54 18.13 -32.19
CA PRO A 231 25.60 18.99 -32.63
C PRO A 231 26.29 19.67 -31.44
N LEU A 232 27.61 19.72 -31.44
CA LEU A 232 28.40 20.38 -30.37
C LEU A 232 28.26 21.90 -30.36
N TYR A 233 27.73 22.49 -31.45
CA TYR A 233 27.55 23.93 -31.61
C TYR A 233 26.07 24.24 -31.80
N ARG A 234 25.50 24.78 -30.77
CA ARG A 234 24.29 25.59 -30.82
C ARG A 234 24.46 26.81 -29.91
#